data_7d94b2c873b88c4e775181b6f4c2a900
#
_entry.id   7d94b2c873b88c4e775181b6f4c2a900
#
_cell.length_a   1.000
_cell.length_b   1.000
_cell.length_c   1.000
_cell.angle_alpha   90.00
_cell.angle_beta   90.00
_cell.angle_gamma   90.00
#
_symmetry.space_group_name_H-M   'P 1'
#
loop_
_entity.id
_entity.type
_entity.pdbx_description
1 polymer ?
#
loop_
_entity_poly.entity_id
_entity_poly.type
_entity_poly.pdbx_seq_one_letter_code
_entity_poly.pdbx_strand_id
1 'polypeptide(L)'
;MENQNKVRADLRQLIPFFIVAFVGIIYHLRIRPMAGDDVFFSQATSELGLWNYLILRYETWTSRFVIEFLLVEIIKYPLLWRLIDLALFISFPILLSKIFGGGKWMNWCAAAAILLYPFHDMGTAGWITTTVNYFWPVWGMFFVGVLLKKMMIHKKIGIMEGIAGVLVCLIASSHEQVAVILFVVFVLYGIYMVIGKHRKESLMQDSAGSDLADRKVIRGNRFYLAGMVLVNVATLISILLCPGNAGRNAVSIVDLPIFETYGFGDKLYLGLLSIERVFIANCDAVFLTVTLVLAMLVYVKTDDYKKTLISALPVLILFGQTALRTAYPGLSGLFVMPEQITEWSWGALSTWLPMVYLAVTVAAMLYALWIILGERPLEYIYALLMLGCGFGAGMILGFMATIYVSGERVYITLYFILLFVTMFCIYRMEDAVEEKLKQTGGKLAVTLLALICLINIGFVTLSC
;
A
#
# COMPACT_ATOMS: atom_id res chain seq x y z
N MET A 1 -18.52 38.15 -9.93
CA MET A 1 -17.73 37.32 -10.86
C MET A 1 -16.58 36.60 -10.14
N GLU A 2 -15.82 37.25 -9.30
CA GLU A 2 -14.66 36.65 -8.60
C GLU A 2 -15.05 35.48 -7.69
N ASN A 3 -16.10 35.58 -6.89
CA ASN A 3 -16.63 34.51 -6.05
C ASN A 3 -17.12 33.29 -6.86
N GLN A 4 -17.74 33.52 -8.03
CA GLN A 4 -18.19 32.43 -8.90
C GLN A 4 -17.01 31.70 -9.56
N ASN A 5 -15.94 32.41 -9.92
CA ASN A 5 -14.74 31.82 -10.47
C ASN A 5 -13.97 31.00 -9.43
N LYS A 6 -13.93 31.46 -8.18
CA LYS A 6 -13.32 30.71 -7.06
C LYS A 6 -14.09 29.43 -6.78
N VAL A 7 -15.42 29.49 -6.67
CA VAL A 7 -16.27 28.30 -6.46
C VAL A 7 -16.11 27.30 -7.63
N ARG A 8 -16.04 27.77 -8.89
CA ARG A 8 -15.80 26.90 -10.05
C ARG A 8 -14.40 26.26 -10.04
N ALA A 9 -13.38 27.00 -9.59
CA ALA A 9 -12.02 26.46 -9.43
C ALA A 9 -11.96 25.38 -8.36
N ASP A 10 -12.62 25.61 -7.21
CA ASP A 10 -12.70 24.65 -6.12
C ASP A 10 -13.44 23.37 -6.54
N LEU A 11 -14.57 23.50 -7.25
CA LEU A 11 -15.31 22.34 -7.79
C LEU A 11 -14.47 21.51 -8.78
N ARG A 12 -13.67 22.16 -9.65
CA ARG A 12 -12.80 21.44 -10.59
C ARG A 12 -11.73 20.60 -9.88
N GLN A 13 -11.28 21.01 -8.71
CA GLN A 13 -10.33 20.22 -7.92
C GLN A 13 -10.95 18.95 -7.32
N LEU A 14 -12.28 18.89 -7.17
CA LEU A 14 -13.01 17.74 -6.65
C LEU A 14 -13.38 16.70 -7.72
N ILE A 15 -13.27 17.05 -9.02
CA ILE A 15 -13.63 16.13 -10.13
C ILE A 15 -13.01 14.75 -9.98
N PRO A 16 -11.70 14.59 -9.65
CA PRO A 16 -11.10 13.26 -9.51
C PRO A 16 -11.81 12.40 -8.46
N PHE A 17 -12.21 13.01 -7.34
CA PHE A 17 -12.92 12.29 -6.26
C PHE A 17 -14.35 11.93 -6.64
N PHE A 18 -15.03 12.75 -7.45
CA PHE A 18 -16.34 12.39 -8.01
C PHE A 18 -16.24 11.20 -8.97
N ILE A 19 -15.19 11.12 -9.78
CA ILE A 19 -14.94 9.96 -10.65
C ILE A 19 -14.75 8.70 -9.80
N VAL A 20 -13.91 8.76 -8.75
CA VAL A 20 -13.71 7.64 -7.83
C VAL A 20 -15.02 7.26 -7.13
N ALA A 21 -15.81 8.22 -6.69
CA ALA A 21 -17.11 7.97 -6.07
C ALA A 21 -18.06 7.25 -7.04
N PHE A 22 -18.13 7.70 -8.28
CA PHE A 22 -18.96 7.08 -9.31
C PHE A 22 -18.52 5.63 -9.60
N VAL A 23 -17.23 5.41 -9.80
CA VAL A 23 -16.66 4.06 -10.01
C VAL A 23 -16.89 3.17 -8.78
N GLY A 24 -16.64 3.70 -7.59
CA GLY A 24 -16.87 2.98 -6.33
C GLY A 24 -18.33 2.56 -6.15
N ILE A 25 -19.29 3.42 -6.49
CA ILE A 25 -20.72 3.08 -6.46
C ILE A 25 -21.01 1.92 -7.43
N ILE A 26 -20.48 1.98 -8.67
CA ILE A 26 -20.68 0.91 -9.65
C ILE A 26 -20.11 -0.42 -9.13
N TYR A 27 -18.89 -0.42 -8.57
CA TYR A 27 -18.28 -1.62 -8.01
C TYR A 27 -19.14 -2.20 -6.89
N HIS A 28 -19.52 -1.37 -5.90
CA HIS A 28 -20.29 -1.83 -4.75
C HIS A 28 -21.73 -2.28 -5.11
N LEU A 29 -22.30 -1.78 -6.18
CA LEU A 29 -23.59 -2.28 -6.70
C LEU A 29 -23.45 -3.66 -7.34
N ARG A 30 -22.30 -3.97 -7.96
CA ARG A 30 -22.06 -5.25 -8.63
C ARG A 30 -21.52 -6.33 -7.70
N ILE A 31 -20.75 -5.95 -6.65
CA ILE A 31 -20.22 -6.90 -5.67
C ILE A 31 -21.33 -7.78 -5.09
N ARG A 32 -21.10 -9.09 -5.15
CA ARG A 32 -21.96 -10.11 -4.53
C ARG A 32 -21.27 -10.63 -3.28
N PRO A 33 -21.60 -10.11 -2.08
CA PRO A 33 -21.06 -10.62 -0.82
C PRO A 33 -21.60 -12.02 -0.53
N MET A 34 -21.11 -12.66 0.52
CA MET A 34 -21.51 -13.98 1.00
C MET A 34 -21.08 -15.12 0.05
N ALA A 35 -19.84 -15.04 -0.44
CA ALA A 35 -19.16 -16.11 -1.15
C ALA A 35 -17.83 -16.44 -0.48
N GLY A 36 -17.29 -17.64 -0.69
CA GLY A 36 -16.00 -18.06 -0.11
C GLY A 36 -15.98 -17.98 1.41
N ASP A 37 -14.96 -17.36 1.97
CA ASP A 37 -14.77 -17.21 3.41
C ASP A 37 -15.89 -16.39 4.09
N ASP A 38 -16.63 -15.56 3.34
CA ASP A 38 -17.78 -14.83 3.91
C ASP A 38 -18.81 -15.79 4.49
N VAL A 39 -19.06 -16.92 3.82
CA VAL A 39 -20.00 -17.94 4.29
C VAL A 39 -19.52 -18.56 5.61
N PHE A 40 -18.22 -18.90 5.69
CA PHE A 40 -17.62 -19.42 6.91
C PHE A 40 -17.76 -18.44 8.08
N PHE A 41 -17.35 -17.19 7.88
CA PHE A 41 -17.38 -16.17 8.96
C PHE A 41 -18.80 -15.79 9.37
N SER A 42 -19.79 -15.90 8.48
CA SER A 42 -21.20 -15.64 8.83
C SER A 42 -21.76 -16.61 9.86
N GLN A 43 -21.18 -17.81 9.96
CA GLN A 43 -21.61 -18.87 10.88
C GLN A 43 -20.63 -19.08 12.05
N ALA A 44 -19.48 -18.42 12.02
CA ALA A 44 -18.35 -18.71 12.90
C ALA A 44 -18.63 -18.56 14.41
N THR A 45 -19.59 -17.70 14.79
CA THR A 45 -19.95 -17.47 16.20
C THR A 45 -21.20 -18.21 16.65
N SER A 46 -21.84 -19.02 15.78
CA SER A 46 -23.13 -19.67 16.07
C SER A 46 -23.07 -20.69 17.19
N GLU A 47 -21.99 -21.46 17.28
CA GLU A 47 -21.83 -22.53 18.26
C GLU A 47 -21.15 -22.07 19.55
N LEU A 48 -20.06 -21.31 19.44
CA LEU A 48 -19.19 -20.96 20.57
C LEU A 48 -19.54 -19.59 21.20
N GLY A 49 -20.32 -18.78 20.50
CA GLY A 49 -20.50 -17.38 20.84
C GLY A 49 -19.24 -16.54 20.52
N LEU A 50 -19.40 -15.23 20.55
CA LEU A 50 -18.38 -14.28 20.07
C LEU A 50 -17.03 -14.41 20.81
N TRP A 51 -17.05 -14.36 22.13
CA TRP A 51 -15.80 -14.29 22.90
C TRP A 51 -15.01 -15.59 22.88
N ASN A 52 -15.67 -16.72 23.01
CA ASN A 52 -15.02 -18.03 22.94
C ASN A 52 -14.46 -18.29 21.54
N TYR A 53 -15.18 -17.88 20.49
CA TYR A 53 -14.69 -17.94 19.13
C TYR A 53 -13.40 -17.09 18.96
N LEU A 54 -13.38 -15.84 19.42
CA LEU A 54 -12.21 -14.96 19.28
C LEU A 54 -10.99 -15.49 20.05
N ILE A 55 -11.21 -16.03 21.25
CA ILE A 55 -10.13 -16.65 22.05
C ILE A 55 -9.60 -17.88 21.31
N LEU A 56 -10.47 -18.77 20.84
CA LEU A 56 -10.07 -19.95 20.07
C LEU A 56 -9.26 -19.56 18.84
N ARG A 57 -9.70 -18.53 18.09
CA ARG A 57 -8.97 -18.04 16.91
C ARG A 57 -7.59 -17.50 17.25
N TYR A 58 -7.44 -16.77 18.34
CA TYR A 58 -6.16 -16.26 18.80
C TYR A 58 -5.21 -17.39 19.22
N GLU A 59 -5.73 -18.43 19.88
CA GLU A 59 -4.94 -19.57 20.33
C GLU A 59 -4.54 -20.53 19.21
N THR A 60 -5.37 -20.64 18.14
CA THR A 60 -5.20 -21.70 17.14
C THR A 60 -4.89 -21.20 15.73
N TRP A 61 -5.18 -19.91 15.39
CA TRP A 61 -5.18 -19.50 13.98
C TRP A 61 -4.56 -18.14 13.67
N THR A 62 -4.90 -17.05 14.42
CA THR A 62 -4.57 -15.70 13.95
C THR A 62 -4.37 -14.71 15.08
N SER A 63 -3.41 -13.81 14.90
CA SER A 63 -3.16 -12.65 15.78
C SER A 63 -4.15 -11.49 15.58
N ARG A 64 -5.01 -11.53 14.56
CA ARG A 64 -5.88 -10.43 14.13
C ARG A 64 -7.15 -10.28 14.96
N PHE A 65 -7.04 -10.35 16.27
CA PHE A 65 -8.18 -10.36 17.19
C PHE A 65 -9.20 -9.23 16.92
N VAL A 66 -8.75 -8.00 16.73
CA VAL A 66 -9.63 -6.84 16.50
C VAL A 66 -10.29 -6.92 15.12
N ILE A 67 -9.54 -7.34 14.11
CA ILE A 67 -10.09 -7.53 12.75
C ILE A 67 -11.11 -8.67 12.73
N GLU A 68 -10.81 -9.80 13.40
CA GLU A 68 -11.76 -10.93 13.51
C GLU A 68 -13.05 -10.49 14.23
N PHE A 69 -12.93 -9.69 15.31
CA PHE A 69 -14.09 -9.13 15.99
C PHE A 69 -14.94 -8.28 15.04
N LEU A 70 -14.33 -7.35 14.33
CA LEU A 70 -15.04 -6.49 13.35
C LEU A 70 -15.67 -7.33 12.25
N LEU A 71 -14.96 -8.32 11.73
CA LEU A 71 -15.40 -9.18 10.65
C LEU A 71 -16.67 -9.96 11.02
N VAL A 72 -16.64 -10.69 12.14
CA VAL A 72 -17.78 -11.53 12.55
C VAL A 72 -18.99 -10.70 12.99
N GLU A 73 -18.82 -9.44 13.33
CA GLU A 73 -19.92 -8.53 13.63
C GLU A 73 -20.47 -7.87 12.36
N ILE A 74 -19.62 -7.36 11.47
CA ILE A 74 -20.07 -6.64 10.28
C ILE A 74 -20.69 -7.58 9.23
N ILE A 75 -20.24 -8.84 9.16
CA ILE A 75 -20.71 -9.81 8.16
C ILE A 75 -22.19 -10.15 8.34
N LYS A 76 -22.73 -9.96 9.55
CA LYS A 76 -24.17 -10.09 9.85
C LYS A 76 -25.02 -9.03 9.14
N TYR A 77 -24.36 -7.93 8.70
CA TYR A 77 -25.02 -6.77 8.11
C TYR A 77 -24.36 -6.39 6.77
N PRO A 78 -24.53 -7.18 5.68
CA PRO A 78 -23.84 -6.94 4.42
C PRO A 78 -24.10 -5.55 3.81
N LEU A 79 -25.30 -4.97 4.03
CA LEU A 79 -25.58 -3.62 3.58
C LEU A 79 -24.78 -2.57 4.35
N LEU A 80 -24.61 -2.72 5.67
CA LEU A 80 -23.80 -1.82 6.48
C LEU A 80 -22.32 -1.91 6.07
N TRP A 81 -21.80 -3.14 5.87
CA TRP A 81 -20.47 -3.33 5.31
C TRP A 81 -20.30 -2.58 3.99
N ARG A 82 -21.25 -2.76 3.05
CA ARG A 82 -21.21 -2.10 1.73
C ARG A 82 -21.12 -0.57 1.83
N LEU A 83 -21.87 0.03 2.74
CA LEU A 83 -21.86 1.48 2.95
C LEU A 83 -20.55 1.96 3.55
N ILE A 84 -20.00 1.24 4.53
CA ILE A 84 -18.72 1.56 5.16
C ILE A 84 -17.60 1.37 4.14
N ASP A 85 -17.53 0.24 3.46
CA ASP A 85 -16.48 -0.07 2.50
C ASP A 85 -16.47 0.93 1.33
N LEU A 86 -17.63 1.30 0.80
CA LEU A 86 -17.78 2.37 -0.19
C LEU A 86 -17.28 3.72 0.35
N ALA A 87 -17.60 4.07 1.60
CA ALA A 87 -17.11 5.31 2.21
C ALA A 87 -15.58 5.31 2.36
N LEU A 88 -14.99 4.18 2.74
CA LEU A 88 -13.54 4.01 2.81
C LEU A 88 -12.91 4.11 1.42
N PHE A 89 -13.50 3.46 0.40
CA PHE A 89 -13.04 3.52 -0.98
C PHE A 89 -13.02 4.97 -1.52
N ILE A 90 -14.11 5.72 -1.32
CA ILE A 90 -14.21 7.13 -1.77
C ILE A 90 -13.26 8.04 -1.00
N SER A 91 -13.12 7.84 0.31
CA SER A 91 -12.26 8.68 1.15
C SER A 91 -10.77 8.37 1.02
N PHE A 92 -10.38 7.20 0.53
CA PHE A 92 -9.00 6.78 0.39
C PHE A 92 -8.14 7.77 -0.43
N PRO A 93 -8.51 8.14 -1.66
CA PRO A 93 -7.72 9.12 -2.42
C PRO A 93 -7.71 10.52 -1.77
N ILE A 94 -8.74 10.87 -0.99
CA ILE A 94 -8.75 12.12 -0.23
C ILE A 94 -7.66 12.08 0.86
N LEU A 95 -7.48 10.94 1.54
CA LEU A 95 -6.41 10.76 2.53
C LEU A 95 -5.03 10.87 1.86
N LEU A 96 -4.82 10.14 0.76
CA LEU A 96 -3.56 10.19 0.01
C LEU A 96 -3.21 11.62 -0.41
N SER A 97 -4.15 12.34 -1.03
CA SER A 97 -3.93 13.71 -1.45
C SER A 97 -3.60 14.63 -0.26
N LYS A 98 -4.31 14.51 0.87
CA LYS A 98 -4.07 15.32 2.08
C LYS A 98 -2.68 15.14 2.68
N ILE A 99 -2.09 13.96 2.59
CA ILE A 99 -0.72 13.72 3.06
C ILE A 99 0.26 14.60 2.29
N PHE A 100 0.04 14.80 1.00
CA PHE A 100 0.87 15.65 0.13
C PHE A 100 0.43 17.13 0.08
N GLY A 101 -0.49 17.53 0.95
CA GLY A 101 -0.94 18.93 1.05
C GLY A 101 -2.14 19.27 0.16
N GLY A 102 -2.63 18.34 -0.62
CA GLY A 102 -3.72 18.57 -1.59
C GLY A 102 -3.22 19.23 -2.88
N GLY A 103 -4.13 19.75 -3.67
CA GLY A 103 -3.83 20.40 -4.94
C GLY A 103 -4.32 19.58 -6.14
N LYS A 104 -4.46 20.26 -7.27
CA LYS A 104 -5.08 19.68 -8.49
C LYS A 104 -4.39 18.38 -8.92
N TRP A 105 -3.06 18.41 -9.03
CA TRP A 105 -2.29 17.26 -9.52
C TRP A 105 -2.28 16.12 -8.52
N MET A 106 -2.10 16.41 -7.23
CA MET A 106 -2.14 15.38 -6.18
C MET A 106 -3.51 14.72 -6.07
N ASN A 107 -4.61 15.45 -6.30
CA ASN A 107 -5.95 14.88 -6.35
C ASN A 107 -6.10 13.87 -7.50
N TRP A 108 -5.58 14.18 -8.70
CA TRP A 108 -5.58 13.27 -9.84
C TRP A 108 -4.69 12.05 -9.61
N CYS A 109 -3.48 12.24 -9.08
CA CYS A 109 -2.58 11.14 -8.73
C CYS A 109 -3.20 10.21 -7.69
N ALA A 110 -3.84 10.76 -6.66
CA ALA A 110 -4.51 9.99 -5.63
C ALA A 110 -5.72 9.20 -6.17
N ALA A 111 -6.51 9.81 -7.06
CA ALA A 111 -7.60 9.13 -7.75
C ALA A 111 -7.09 8.02 -8.66
N ALA A 112 -6.02 8.27 -9.43
CA ALA A 112 -5.38 7.25 -10.26
C ALA A 112 -4.85 6.09 -9.41
N ALA A 113 -4.26 6.35 -8.25
CA ALA A 113 -3.70 5.33 -7.37
C ALA A 113 -4.76 4.29 -6.94
N ILE A 114 -5.95 4.72 -6.53
CA ILE A 114 -7.01 3.78 -6.14
C ILE A 114 -7.64 3.09 -7.36
N LEU A 115 -7.73 3.77 -8.50
CA LEU A 115 -8.31 3.22 -9.72
C LEU A 115 -7.37 2.28 -10.47
N LEU A 116 -6.06 2.36 -10.24
CA LEU A 116 -5.06 1.44 -10.75
C LEU A 116 -4.98 0.15 -9.92
N TYR A 117 -5.30 0.22 -8.63
CA TYR A 117 -5.26 -0.96 -7.76
C TYR A 117 -6.23 -2.03 -8.28
N PRO A 118 -5.82 -3.30 -8.41
CA PRO A 118 -6.66 -4.39 -8.88
C PRO A 118 -7.70 -4.79 -7.82
N PHE A 119 -8.74 -3.97 -7.63
CA PHE A 119 -9.70 -4.12 -6.54
C PHE A 119 -10.47 -5.45 -6.59
N HIS A 120 -10.51 -6.13 -7.75
CA HIS A 120 -11.08 -7.47 -7.89
C HIS A 120 -10.40 -8.53 -7.01
N ASP A 121 -9.11 -8.34 -6.66
CA ASP A 121 -8.39 -9.25 -5.76
C ASP A 121 -9.06 -9.32 -4.38
N MET A 122 -9.78 -8.26 -3.99
CA MET A 122 -10.53 -8.24 -2.74
C MET A 122 -11.74 -9.20 -2.74
N GLY A 123 -12.14 -9.72 -3.90
CA GLY A 123 -13.21 -10.72 -4.02
C GLY A 123 -12.74 -12.18 -3.95
N THR A 124 -11.43 -12.44 -4.02
CA THR A 124 -10.88 -13.80 -4.24
C THR A 124 -11.16 -14.81 -3.12
N ALA A 125 -11.38 -14.35 -1.88
CA ALA A 125 -11.74 -15.22 -0.75
C ALA A 125 -13.05 -14.79 -0.05
N GLY A 126 -13.83 -13.92 -0.67
CA GLY A 126 -15.01 -13.30 -0.08
C GLY A 126 -14.77 -11.80 0.14
N TRP A 127 -15.71 -11.01 -0.33
CA TRP A 127 -15.56 -9.56 -0.36
C TRP A 127 -15.50 -8.92 1.04
N ILE A 128 -16.41 -9.32 1.94
CA ILE A 128 -16.45 -8.79 3.31
C ILE A 128 -15.18 -9.19 4.04
N THR A 129 -14.86 -10.47 3.99
CA THR A 129 -13.68 -11.03 4.66
C THR A 129 -12.40 -10.35 4.19
N THR A 130 -12.22 -10.20 2.89
CA THR A 130 -10.97 -9.67 2.35
C THR A 130 -10.85 -8.17 2.55
N THR A 131 -11.90 -7.38 2.33
CA THR A 131 -11.80 -5.93 2.53
C THR A 131 -11.57 -5.57 3.99
N VAL A 132 -12.25 -6.22 4.93
CA VAL A 132 -12.06 -5.99 6.37
C VAL A 132 -10.65 -6.40 6.83
N ASN A 133 -10.12 -7.51 6.28
CA ASN A 133 -8.78 -7.99 6.66
C ASN A 133 -7.62 -7.19 6.05
N TYR A 134 -7.77 -6.63 4.84
CA TYR A 134 -6.67 -6.05 4.08
C TYR A 134 -6.89 -4.58 3.73
N PHE A 135 -8.01 -4.22 3.10
CA PHE A 135 -8.25 -2.87 2.63
C PHE A 135 -8.49 -1.88 3.79
N TRP A 136 -9.30 -2.23 4.79
CA TRP A 136 -9.59 -1.37 5.94
C TRP A 136 -8.33 -1.04 6.76
N PRO A 137 -7.45 -2.01 7.09
CA PRO A 137 -6.17 -1.70 7.74
C PRO A 137 -5.28 -0.76 6.93
N VAL A 138 -5.17 -0.95 5.61
CA VAL A 138 -4.37 -0.08 4.73
C VAL A 138 -4.98 1.32 4.68
N TRP A 139 -6.30 1.45 4.56
CA TRP A 139 -6.98 2.74 4.69
C TRP A 139 -6.65 3.41 6.03
N GLY A 140 -6.72 2.66 7.11
CA GLY A 140 -6.39 3.14 8.46
C GLY A 140 -4.95 3.63 8.58
N MET A 141 -3.99 2.96 7.97
CA MET A 141 -2.59 3.39 7.91
C MET A 141 -2.46 4.80 7.30
N PHE A 142 -3.14 5.07 6.18
CA PHE A 142 -3.11 6.40 5.56
C PHE A 142 -3.90 7.44 6.36
N PHE A 143 -4.96 7.06 7.07
CA PHE A 143 -5.64 7.95 7.99
C PHE A 143 -4.71 8.42 9.12
N VAL A 144 -3.96 7.50 9.74
CA VAL A 144 -2.91 7.82 10.72
C VAL A 144 -1.85 8.72 10.08
N GLY A 145 -1.44 8.45 8.84
CA GLY A 145 -0.51 9.30 8.08
C GLY A 145 -0.99 10.75 7.95
N VAL A 146 -2.29 10.98 7.70
CA VAL A 146 -2.87 12.34 7.68
C VAL A 146 -2.78 13.02 9.05
N LEU A 147 -3.02 12.29 10.14
CA LEU A 147 -2.88 12.85 11.49
C LEU A 147 -1.43 13.22 11.79
N LEU A 148 -0.48 12.36 11.46
CA LEU A 148 0.96 12.66 11.62
C LEU A 148 1.35 13.89 10.79
N LYS A 149 0.85 14.02 9.54
CA LYS A 149 1.07 15.21 8.72
C LYS A 149 0.52 16.47 9.39
N LYS A 150 -0.69 16.42 9.97
CA LYS A 150 -1.25 17.55 10.73
C LYS A 150 -0.37 17.92 11.92
N MET A 151 0.14 16.92 12.65
CA MET A 151 1.06 17.14 13.77
C MET A 151 2.38 17.78 13.31
N MET A 152 2.94 17.35 12.17
CA MET A 152 4.17 17.92 11.59
C MET A 152 4.04 19.42 11.27
N ILE A 153 2.86 19.83 10.78
CA ILE A 153 2.58 21.25 10.44
C ILE A 153 1.91 22.01 11.61
N HIS A 154 2.01 21.49 12.83
CA HIS A 154 1.49 22.09 14.05
C HIS A 154 -0.02 22.43 14.03
N LYS A 155 -0.82 21.74 13.20
CA LYS A 155 -2.27 21.87 13.24
C LYS A 155 -2.84 21.11 14.44
N LYS A 156 -3.81 21.75 15.13
CA LYS A 156 -4.53 21.13 16.25
C LYS A 156 -5.37 19.96 15.76
N ILE A 157 -5.26 18.82 16.45
CA ILE A 157 -6.16 17.68 16.30
C ILE A 157 -7.34 17.88 17.26
N GLY A 158 -8.56 17.74 16.74
CA GLY A 158 -9.78 17.78 17.56
C GLY A 158 -9.91 16.51 18.41
N ILE A 159 -10.68 16.57 19.49
CA ILE A 159 -10.86 15.43 20.41
C ILE A 159 -11.41 14.22 19.68
N MET A 160 -12.49 14.36 18.91
CA MET A 160 -13.10 13.28 18.14
C MET A 160 -12.14 12.71 17.10
N GLU A 161 -11.37 13.56 16.43
CA GLU A 161 -10.36 13.16 15.46
C GLU A 161 -9.20 12.39 16.12
N GLY A 162 -8.79 12.81 17.32
CA GLY A 162 -7.75 12.13 18.09
C GLY A 162 -8.20 10.76 18.59
N ILE A 163 -9.42 10.63 19.11
CA ILE A 163 -10.02 9.36 19.52
C ILE A 163 -10.15 8.43 18.30
N ALA A 164 -10.70 8.94 17.20
CA ALA A 164 -10.78 8.19 15.94
C ALA A 164 -9.40 7.73 15.47
N GLY A 165 -8.36 8.56 15.61
CA GLY A 165 -6.98 8.22 15.31
C GLY A 165 -6.46 7.01 16.07
N VAL A 166 -6.72 6.94 17.39
CA VAL A 166 -6.32 5.82 18.24
C VAL A 166 -7.08 4.54 17.87
N LEU A 167 -8.40 4.62 17.66
CA LEU A 167 -9.23 3.47 17.30
C LEU A 167 -8.88 2.94 15.90
N VAL A 168 -8.71 3.82 14.92
CA VAL A 168 -8.29 3.45 13.56
C VAL A 168 -6.88 2.86 13.57
N CYS A 169 -5.97 3.41 14.39
CA CYS A 169 -4.62 2.86 14.57
C CYS A 169 -4.68 1.43 15.15
N LEU A 170 -5.59 1.15 16.09
CA LEU A 170 -5.81 -0.20 16.64
C LEU A 170 -6.24 -1.18 15.54
N ILE A 171 -7.22 -0.80 14.70
CA ILE A 171 -7.68 -1.63 13.58
C ILE A 171 -6.55 -1.85 12.57
N ALA A 172 -5.87 -0.78 12.17
CA ALA A 172 -4.78 -0.83 11.20
C ALA A 172 -3.61 -1.70 11.70
N SER A 173 -3.21 -1.53 12.95
CA SER A 173 -2.13 -2.30 13.57
C SER A 173 -2.48 -3.76 13.83
N SER A 174 -3.77 -4.15 13.75
CA SER A 174 -4.16 -5.55 13.89
C SER A 174 -3.84 -6.39 12.64
N HIS A 175 -3.43 -5.77 11.53
CA HIS A 175 -2.86 -6.46 10.37
C HIS A 175 -1.33 -6.41 10.45
N GLU A 176 -0.66 -7.55 10.41
CA GLU A 176 0.76 -7.73 10.73
C GLU A 176 1.67 -6.80 9.90
N GLN A 177 1.48 -6.77 8.58
CA GLN A 177 2.29 -5.93 7.67
C GLN A 177 2.10 -4.44 7.98
N VAL A 178 0.86 -4.02 8.20
CA VAL A 178 0.52 -2.62 8.50
C VAL A 178 1.06 -2.20 9.86
N ALA A 179 1.02 -3.10 10.86
CA ALA A 179 1.56 -2.85 12.20
C ALA A 179 3.05 -2.51 12.15
N VAL A 180 3.84 -3.30 11.40
CA VAL A 180 5.29 -3.07 11.22
C VAL A 180 5.55 -1.75 10.50
N ILE A 181 4.80 -1.44 9.44
CA ILE A 181 4.97 -0.19 8.68
C ILE A 181 4.64 1.02 9.56
N LEU A 182 3.53 0.97 10.30
CA LEU A 182 3.17 2.04 11.24
C LEU A 182 4.24 2.24 12.31
N PHE A 183 4.80 1.14 12.83
CA PHE A 183 5.91 1.23 13.80
C PHE A 183 7.12 1.98 13.20
N VAL A 184 7.55 1.61 11.99
CA VAL A 184 8.64 2.31 11.29
C VAL A 184 8.28 3.78 11.08
N VAL A 185 7.06 4.09 10.65
CA VAL A 185 6.58 5.47 10.45
C VAL A 185 6.62 6.26 11.76
N PHE A 186 6.20 5.67 12.89
CA PHE A 186 6.27 6.31 14.21
C PHE A 186 7.71 6.57 14.65
N VAL A 187 8.63 5.62 14.41
CA VAL A 187 10.06 5.81 14.70
C VAL A 187 10.62 6.96 13.88
N LEU A 188 10.36 6.98 12.56
CA LEU A 188 10.81 8.05 11.66
C LEU A 188 10.23 9.42 12.07
N TYR A 189 8.96 9.44 12.46
CA TYR A 189 8.31 10.64 12.98
C TYR A 189 8.99 11.11 14.29
N GLY A 190 9.31 10.19 15.19
CA GLY A 190 10.05 10.49 16.42
C GLY A 190 11.45 11.10 16.14
N ILE A 191 12.21 10.50 15.21
CA ILE A 191 13.50 11.02 14.75
C ILE A 191 13.34 12.43 14.17
N TYR A 192 12.34 12.64 13.28
CA TYR A 192 12.04 13.96 12.72
C TYR A 192 11.78 15.01 13.81
N MET A 193 11.01 14.66 14.84
CA MET A 193 10.68 15.58 15.95
C MET A 193 11.92 15.94 16.78
N VAL A 194 12.82 14.98 17.00
CA VAL A 194 14.08 15.22 17.75
C VAL A 194 15.01 16.13 16.94
N ILE A 195 15.26 15.83 15.67
CA ILE A 195 16.10 16.64 14.79
C ILE A 195 15.52 18.05 14.63
N GLY A 196 14.21 18.16 14.42
CA GLY A 196 13.52 19.46 14.28
C GLY A 196 13.63 20.32 15.54
N LYS A 197 13.61 19.70 16.73
CA LYS A 197 13.80 20.42 18.02
C LYS A 197 15.21 21.02 18.12
N HIS A 198 16.25 20.22 17.85
CA HIS A 198 17.64 20.71 17.90
C HIS A 198 17.87 21.85 16.90
N ARG A 199 17.30 21.77 15.70
CA ARG A 199 17.43 22.84 14.70
C ARG A 199 16.71 24.13 15.11
N LYS A 200 15.56 24.05 15.80
CA LYS A 200 14.86 25.23 16.35
C LYS A 200 15.62 25.84 17.53
N GLU A 201 16.14 25.05 18.44
CA GLU A 201 16.93 25.53 19.58
C GLU A 201 18.19 26.29 19.14
N SER A 202 18.83 25.86 18.02
CA SER A 202 19.97 26.56 17.42
C SER A 202 19.62 27.86 16.69
N LEU A 203 18.35 28.04 16.29
CA LEU A 203 17.86 29.21 15.53
C LEU A 203 17.03 30.20 16.37
N MET A 204 16.56 29.82 17.56
CA MET A 204 15.71 30.64 18.43
C MET A 204 16.47 31.15 19.65
N GLN A 205 17.29 32.16 19.44
CA GLN A 205 17.74 33.03 20.55
C GLN A 205 16.87 34.29 20.71
N ASP A 206 15.91 34.56 19.82
CA ASP A 206 15.21 35.85 19.79
C ASP A 206 13.73 35.80 19.39
N SER A 207 12.83 35.13 20.12
CA SER A 207 11.37 35.39 19.92
C SER A 207 10.50 34.82 21.06
N ALA A 208 10.16 35.62 22.02
CA ALA A 208 9.43 35.19 23.23
C ALA A 208 7.89 35.28 23.16
N GLY A 209 7.27 35.66 22.05
CA GLY A 209 5.86 36.05 22.01
C GLY A 209 4.82 35.09 21.41
N SER A 210 5.21 34.15 20.52
CA SER A 210 4.26 33.26 19.83
C SER A 210 4.12 31.86 20.44
N ASP A 211 4.74 31.62 21.60
CA ASP A 211 5.15 30.30 22.07
C ASP A 211 4.07 29.52 22.88
N LEU A 212 3.12 30.19 23.53
CA LEU A 212 2.17 29.52 24.47
C LEU A 212 1.04 28.76 23.75
N ALA A 213 0.49 29.33 22.67
CA ALA A 213 -0.59 28.69 21.91
C ALA A 213 -0.06 27.47 21.15
N ASP A 214 1.11 27.58 20.54
CA ASP A 214 1.78 26.49 19.83
C ASP A 214 2.18 25.36 20.78
N ARG A 215 2.70 25.69 21.98
CA ARG A 215 3.01 24.69 23.02
C ARG A 215 1.78 23.89 23.46
N LYS A 216 0.61 24.55 23.60
CA LYS A 216 -0.65 23.87 23.96
C LYS A 216 -1.14 22.91 22.88
N VAL A 217 -1.03 23.32 21.60
CA VAL A 217 -1.34 22.46 20.45
C VAL A 217 -0.41 21.26 20.39
N ILE A 218 0.88 21.49 20.50
CA ILE A 218 1.91 20.42 20.48
C ILE A 218 1.67 19.43 21.64
N ARG A 219 1.35 19.92 22.84
CA ARG A 219 1.08 19.05 24.00
C ARG A 219 -0.16 18.20 23.81
N GLY A 220 -1.26 18.76 23.27
CA GLY A 220 -2.49 18.02 22.95
C GLY A 220 -2.24 16.94 21.88
N ASN A 221 -1.53 17.28 20.81
CA ASN A 221 -1.21 16.35 19.74
C ASN A 221 -0.31 15.18 20.22
N ARG A 222 0.63 15.43 21.15
CA ARG A 222 1.49 14.40 21.75
C ARG A 222 0.70 13.34 22.52
N PHE A 223 -0.40 13.73 23.16
CA PHE A 223 -1.26 12.76 23.87
C PHE A 223 -1.86 11.73 22.90
N TYR A 224 -2.41 12.19 21.76
CA TYR A 224 -2.95 11.29 20.74
C TYR A 224 -1.86 10.46 20.05
N LEU A 225 -0.69 11.06 19.79
CA LEU A 225 0.45 10.33 19.27
C LEU A 225 0.88 9.20 20.22
N ALA A 226 1.01 9.50 21.51
CA ALA A 226 1.36 8.49 22.52
C ALA A 226 0.33 7.35 22.57
N GLY A 227 -0.97 7.67 22.47
CA GLY A 227 -2.04 6.68 22.37
C GLY A 227 -1.91 5.79 21.14
N MET A 228 -1.66 6.35 19.95
CA MET A 228 -1.45 5.58 18.71
C MET A 228 -0.19 4.71 18.78
N VAL A 229 0.92 5.23 19.29
CA VAL A 229 2.16 4.46 19.46
C VAL A 229 1.98 3.31 20.46
N LEU A 230 1.34 3.58 21.60
CA LEU A 230 1.07 2.57 22.61
C LEU A 230 0.21 1.43 22.04
N VAL A 231 -0.85 1.76 21.34
CA VAL A 231 -1.74 0.78 20.68
C VAL A 231 -0.99 -0.03 19.65
N ASN A 232 -0.17 0.61 18.79
CA ASN A 232 0.62 -0.09 17.78
C ASN A 232 1.64 -1.06 18.42
N VAL A 233 2.38 -0.62 19.45
CA VAL A 233 3.35 -1.47 20.15
C VAL A 233 2.65 -2.63 20.87
N ALA A 234 1.53 -2.36 21.54
CA ALA A 234 0.76 -3.42 22.22
C ALA A 234 0.26 -4.47 21.21
N THR A 235 -0.22 -4.03 20.05
CA THR A 235 -0.67 -4.94 18.99
C THR A 235 0.49 -5.74 18.41
N LEU A 236 1.66 -5.13 18.17
CA LEU A 236 2.86 -5.85 17.73
C LEU A 236 3.28 -6.92 18.74
N ILE A 237 3.26 -6.62 20.03
CA ILE A 237 3.54 -7.59 21.08
C ILE A 237 2.51 -8.73 21.03
N SER A 238 1.23 -8.42 20.88
CA SER A 238 0.16 -9.43 20.73
C SER A 238 0.37 -10.32 19.51
N ILE A 239 0.80 -9.75 18.37
CA ILE A 239 1.13 -10.51 17.15
C ILE A 239 2.30 -11.47 17.38
N LEU A 240 3.36 -11.00 18.03
CA LEU A 240 4.56 -11.81 18.30
C LEU A 240 4.29 -12.95 19.29
N LEU A 241 3.42 -12.72 20.28
CA LEU A 241 3.08 -13.68 21.31
C LEU A 241 1.93 -14.63 20.92
N CYS A 242 1.29 -14.44 19.76
CA CYS A 242 0.12 -15.20 19.35
C CYS A 242 0.45 -16.66 19.03
N PRO A 243 -0.07 -17.63 19.81
CA PRO A 243 0.16 -19.05 19.55
C PRO A 243 -0.48 -19.51 18.24
N GLY A 244 -1.59 -18.90 17.86
CA GLY A 244 -2.34 -19.23 16.63
C GLY A 244 -1.54 -19.10 15.34
N ASN A 245 -0.50 -18.26 15.32
CA ASN A 245 0.37 -18.15 14.15
C ASN A 245 1.13 -19.47 13.86
N ALA A 246 1.57 -20.18 14.91
CA ALA A 246 2.20 -21.49 14.77
C ALA A 246 1.17 -22.56 14.40
N GLY A 247 -0.02 -22.53 15.04
CA GLY A 247 -1.13 -23.45 14.74
C GLY A 247 -1.57 -23.35 13.29
N ARG A 248 -1.76 -22.13 12.77
CA ARG A 248 -2.09 -21.90 11.36
C ARG A 248 -1.05 -22.48 10.42
N ASN A 249 0.25 -22.25 10.69
CA ASN A 249 1.30 -22.81 9.86
C ASN A 249 1.26 -24.34 9.82
N ALA A 250 1.05 -24.99 10.95
CA ALA A 250 0.95 -26.46 11.01
C ALA A 250 -0.22 -27.02 10.19
N VAL A 251 -1.40 -26.37 10.24
CA VAL A 251 -2.55 -26.78 9.44
C VAL A 251 -2.32 -26.48 7.94
N SER A 252 -1.71 -25.34 7.62
CA SER A 252 -1.51 -24.88 6.24
C SER A 252 -0.43 -25.66 5.48
N ILE A 253 0.33 -26.52 6.13
CA ILE A 253 1.28 -27.44 5.47
C ILE A 253 0.56 -28.36 4.48
N VAL A 254 -0.72 -28.65 4.67
CA VAL A 254 -1.52 -29.41 3.70
C VAL A 254 -1.55 -28.72 2.32
N ASP A 255 -1.51 -27.38 2.28
CA ASP A 255 -1.53 -26.59 1.05
C ASP A 255 -0.17 -26.63 0.31
N LEU A 256 0.92 -26.83 1.06
CA LEU A 256 2.28 -26.89 0.52
C LEU A 256 3.14 -27.86 1.36
N PRO A 257 3.00 -29.21 1.17
CA PRO A 257 3.66 -30.18 2.04
C PRO A 257 5.19 -30.08 2.08
N ILE A 258 5.81 -29.71 0.95
CA ILE A 258 7.27 -29.54 0.86
C ILE A 258 7.80 -28.39 1.72
N PHE A 259 6.92 -27.49 2.19
CA PHE A 259 7.29 -26.33 3.01
C PHE A 259 7.98 -26.69 4.33
N GLU A 260 7.71 -27.89 4.87
CA GLU A 260 8.40 -28.39 6.09
C GLU A 260 9.90 -28.61 5.85
N THR A 261 10.29 -28.94 4.63
CA THR A 261 11.70 -29.18 4.27
C THR A 261 12.47 -27.87 4.00
N TYR A 262 11.77 -26.73 3.85
CA TYR A 262 12.39 -25.47 3.52
C TYR A 262 13.17 -24.89 4.70
N GLY A 263 14.46 -24.63 4.48
CA GLY A 263 15.29 -23.82 5.36
C GLY A 263 14.96 -22.34 5.26
N PHE A 264 15.67 -21.54 6.05
CA PHE A 264 15.51 -20.08 6.05
C PHE A 264 15.75 -19.46 4.65
N GLY A 265 16.81 -19.92 3.95
CA GLY A 265 17.13 -19.45 2.61
C GLY A 265 16.06 -19.77 1.57
N ASP A 266 15.46 -20.97 1.67
CA ASP A 266 14.37 -21.38 0.78
C ASP A 266 13.11 -20.51 0.99
N LYS A 267 12.75 -20.23 2.23
CA LYS A 267 11.61 -19.37 2.58
C LYS A 267 11.83 -17.93 2.11
N LEU A 268 13.05 -17.42 2.25
CA LEU A 268 13.41 -16.11 1.73
C LEU A 268 13.31 -16.06 0.21
N TYR A 269 13.85 -17.06 -0.46
CA TYR A 269 13.76 -17.20 -1.91
C TYR A 269 12.31 -17.29 -2.38
N LEU A 270 11.49 -18.09 -1.72
CA LEU A 270 10.06 -18.23 -2.05
C LEU A 270 9.31 -16.89 -1.97
N GLY A 271 9.59 -16.06 -0.95
CA GLY A 271 9.00 -14.73 -0.81
C GLY A 271 9.42 -13.79 -1.93
N LEU A 272 10.72 -13.76 -2.28
CA LEU A 272 11.24 -12.96 -3.40
C LEU A 272 10.69 -13.43 -4.74
N LEU A 273 10.63 -14.75 -4.95
CA LEU A 273 10.08 -15.38 -6.14
C LEU A 273 8.60 -15.03 -6.33
N SER A 274 7.83 -15.00 -5.25
CA SER A 274 6.42 -14.62 -5.29
C SER A 274 6.21 -13.15 -5.64
N ILE A 275 7.08 -12.25 -5.15
CA ILE A 275 7.06 -10.83 -5.55
C ILE A 275 7.41 -10.70 -7.03
N GLU A 276 8.46 -11.39 -7.49
CA GLU A 276 8.84 -11.36 -8.91
C GLU A 276 7.69 -11.84 -9.79
N ARG A 277 7.06 -12.95 -9.44
CA ARG A 277 5.93 -13.52 -10.18
C ARG A 277 4.76 -12.53 -10.28
N VAL A 278 4.33 -11.96 -9.15
CA VAL A 278 3.14 -11.10 -9.11
C VAL A 278 3.40 -9.80 -9.88
N PHE A 279 4.55 -9.16 -9.67
CA PHE A 279 4.79 -7.81 -10.18
C PHE A 279 5.52 -7.79 -11.53
N ILE A 280 6.42 -8.74 -11.79
CA ILE A 280 7.27 -8.71 -12.99
C ILE A 280 6.80 -9.74 -14.02
N ALA A 281 6.76 -11.01 -13.67
CA ALA A 281 6.39 -12.07 -14.61
C ALA A 281 4.94 -11.95 -15.11
N ASN A 282 4.00 -11.54 -14.27
CA ASN A 282 2.60 -11.28 -14.66
C ASN A 282 2.40 -9.91 -15.32
N CYS A 283 3.44 -9.09 -15.47
CA CYS A 283 3.36 -7.73 -16.03
C CYS A 283 2.28 -6.89 -15.36
N ASP A 284 2.35 -6.80 -14.02
CA ASP A 284 1.34 -6.09 -13.22
C ASP A 284 1.18 -4.63 -13.64
N ALA A 285 -0.06 -4.18 -13.83
CA ALA A 285 -0.37 -2.87 -14.37
C ALA A 285 0.04 -1.72 -13.42
N VAL A 286 -0.06 -1.92 -12.10
CA VAL A 286 0.37 -0.93 -11.11
C VAL A 286 1.88 -0.80 -11.14
N PHE A 287 2.58 -1.93 -11.11
CA PHE A 287 4.04 -1.96 -11.11
C PHE A 287 4.63 -1.38 -12.40
N LEU A 288 4.03 -1.74 -13.55
CA LEU A 288 4.36 -1.14 -14.85
C LEU A 288 4.18 0.38 -14.82
N THR A 289 3.04 0.85 -14.30
CA THR A 289 2.76 2.29 -14.22
C THR A 289 3.75 3.01 -13.30
N VAL A 290 4.05 2.44 -12.13
CA VAL A 290 5.02 2.98 -11.18
C VAL A 290 6.39 3.12 -11.83
N THR A 291 6.90 2.07 -12.45
CA THR A 291 8.23 2.07 -13.08
C THR A 291 8.31 3.00 -14.28
N LEU A 292 7.25 3.07 -15.08
CA LEU A 292 7.12 4.02 -16.20
C LEU A 292 7.14 5.47 -15.71
N VAL A 293 6.34 5.79 -14.68
CA VAL A 293 6.29 7.14 -14.10
C VAL A 293 7.64 7.54 -13.52
N LEU A 294 8.33 6.64 -12.79
CA LEU A 294 9.67 6.93 -12.26
C LEU A 294 10.66 7.23 -13.40
N ALA A 295 10.67 6.45 -14.48
CA ALA A 295 11.52 6.71 -15.64
C ALA A 295 11.19 8.06 -16.31
N MET A 296 9.91 8.42 -16.42
CA MET A 296 9.48 9.71 -16.95
C MET A 296 9.91 10.88 -16.05
N LEU A 297 9.85 10.74 -14.72
CA LEU A 297 10.33 11.74 -13.77
C LEU A 297 11.83 11.96 -13.89
N VAL A 298 12.61 10.91 -14.14
CA VAL A 298 14.05 11.01 -14.44
C VAL A 298 14.28 11.84 -15.70
N TYR A 299 13.51 11.60 -16.78
CA TYR A 299 13.57 12.40 -18.00
C TYR A 299 13.21 13.86 -17.74
N VAL A 300 12.13 14.11 -17.00
CA VAL A 300 11.71 15.47 -16.64
C VAL A 300 12.80 16.23 -15.88
N LYS A 301 13.52 15.54 -14.99
CA LYS A 301 14.57 16.15 -14.15
C LYS A 301 15.88 16.39 -14.90
N THR A 302 16.27 15.46 -15.77
CA THR A 302 17.65 15.46 -16.32
C THR A 302 17.74 15.79 -17.80
N ASP A 303 16.65 15.62 -18.55
CA ASP A 303 16.60 15.69 -20.01
C ASP A 303 17.66 14.78 -20.70
N ASP A 304 18.08 13.71 -19.99
CA ASP A 304 19.14 12.78 -20.38
C ASP A 304 18.51 11.41 -20.72
N TYR A 305 18.55 11.04 -22.00
CA TYR A 305 17.97 9.78 -22.48
C TYR A 305 18.66 8.54 -21.92
N LYS A 306 19.98 8.60 -21.62
CA LYS A 306 20.72 7.45 -21.07
C LYS A 306 20.27 7.13 -19.66
N LYS A 307 20.13 8.17 -18.81
CA LYS A 307 19.61 8.02 -17.45
C LYS A 307 18.17 7.53 -17.47
N THR A 308 17.37 8.06 -18.39
CA THR A 308 15.97 7.63 -18.59
C THR A 308 15.90 6.18 -19.01
N LEU A 309 16.76 5.73 -19.96
CA LEU A 309 16.77 4.35 -20.43
C LEU A 309 17.16 3.36 -19.31
N ILE A 310 18.16 3.71 -18.48
CA ILE A 310 18.52 2.90 -17.30
C ILE A 310 17.34 2.81 -16.34
N SER A 311 16.68 3.93 -16.07
CA SER A 311 15.50 3.96 -15.19
C SER A 311 14.27 3.25 -15.78
N ALA A 312 14.22 3.07 -17.10
CA ALA A 312 13.17 2.36 -17.82
C ALA A 312 13.45 0.84 -17.99
N LEU A 313 14.60 0.32 -17.53
CA LEU A 313 14.89 -1.11 -17.57
C LEU A 313 13.78 -2.00 -17.01
N PRO A 314 13.10 -1.64 -15.89
CA PRO A 314 11.94 -2.40 -15.40
C PRO A 314 10.86 -2.55 -16.46
N VAL A 315 10.50 -1.45 -17.13
CA VAL A 315 9.48 -1.44 -18.20
C VAL A 315 9.89 -2.38 -19.35
N LEU A 316 11.19 -2.31 -19.75
CA LEU A 316 11.73 -3.18 -20.80
C LEU A 316 11.73 -4.65 -20.38
N ILE A 317 12.01 -4.95 -19.11
CA ILE A 317 11.96 -6.32 -18.58
C ILE A 317 10.52 -6.85 -18.61
N LEU A 318 9.54 -6.08 -18.09
CA LEU A 318 8.15 -6.50 -18.07
C LEU A 318 7.61 -6.80 -19.49
N PHE A 319 7.79 -5.85 -20.42
CA PHE A 319 7.36 -6.06 -21.81
C PHE A 319 8.18 -7.12 -22.53
N GLY A 320 9.50 -7.15 -22.30
CA GLY A 320 10.39 -8.11 -22.92
C GLY A 320 10.04 -9.55 -22.54
N GLN A 321 9.81 -9.81 -21.27
CA GLN A 321 9.36 -11.12 -20.79
C GLN A 321 8.02 -11.52 -21.43
N THR A 322 7.04 -10.61 -21.42
CA THR A 322 5.72 -10.87 -22.01
C THR A 322 5.81 -11.12 -23.51
N ALA A 323 6.57 -10.30 -24.25
CA ALA A 323 6.76 -10.44 -25.68
C ALA A 323 7.50 -11.74 -26.05
N LEU A 324 8.59 -12.06 -25.34
CA LEU A 324 9.36 -13.29 -25.58
C LEU A 324 8.53 -14.54 -25.29
N ARG A 325 7.77 -14.52 -24.21
CA ARG A 325 6.85 -15.61 -23.85
C ARG A 325 5.80 -15.87 -24.94
N THR A 326 5.27 -14.80 -25.52
CA THR A 326 4.23 -14.87 -26.56
C THR A 326 4.83 -15.30 -27.90
N ALA A 327 5.98 -14.74 -28.29
CA ALA A 327 6.61 -14.98 -29.58
C ALA A 327 7.35 -16.34 -29.66
N TYR A 328 7.89 -16.80 -28.54
CA TYR A 328 8.70 -18.02 -28.47
C TYR A 328 8.25 -18.96 -27.34
N PRO A 329 7.12 -19.67 -27.48
CA PRO A 329 6.60 -20.56 -26.44
C PRO A 329 7.60 -21.64 -26.00
N GLY A 330 8.55 -22.07 -26.86
CA GLY A 330 9.61 -23.03 -26.52
C GLY A 330 10.65 -22.49 -25.52
N LEU A 331 10.75 -21.13 -25.36
CA LEU A 331 11.58 -20.49 -24.36
C LEU A 331 10.75 -20.12 -23.10
N SER A 332 9.48 -20.49 -23.10
CA SER A 332 8.57 -20.14 -21.97
C SER A 332 9.11 -20.62 -20.64
N GLY A 333 9.76 -21.79 -20.58
CA GLY A 333 10.38 -22.28 -19.33
C GLY A 333 11.48 -21.40 -18.73
N LEU A 334 12.01 -20.40 -19.48
CA LEU A 334 12.94 -19.39 -18.97
C LEU A 334 12.23 -18.13 -18.45
N PHE A 335 11.00 -17.88 -18.91
CA PHE A 335 10.26 -16.63 -18.67
C PHE A 335 8.89 -16.84 -18.03
N VAL A 336 8.32 -18.05 -18.13
CA VAL A 336 7.07 -18.42 -17.47
C VAL A 336 7.41 -19.14 -16.20
N MET A 337 7.06 -18.52 -15.11
CA MET A 337 7.00 -19.27 -13.86
C MET A 337 5.70 -20.06 -13.83
N PRO A 338 5.73 -21.35 -13.47
CA PRO A 338 4.54 -22.06 -13.06
C PRO A 338 3.78 -21.25 -12.02
N GLU A 339 2.47 -21.38 -11.98
CA GLU A 339 1.66 -20.71 -10.94
C GLU A 339 2.17 -21.04 -9.54
N GLN A 340 2.76 -22.21 -9.37
CA GLN A 340 3.38 -22.64 -8.12
C GLN A 340 4.75 -23.27 -8.44
N ILE A 341 5.83 -22.65 -7.96
CA ILE A 341 7.15 -23.23 -7.92
C ILE A 341 7.37 -23.77 -6.51
N THR A 342 7.43 -25.09 -6.40
CA THR A 342 7.59 -25.78 -5.14
C THR A 342 8.98 -26.40 -4.98
N GLU A 343 9.71 -26.61 -6.09
CA GLU A 343 11.03 -27.19 -6.07
C GLU A 343 12.00 -26.38 -6.94
N TRP A 344 13.21 -26.21 -6.46
CA TRP A 344 14.29 -25.53 -7.17
C TRP A 344 15.64 -26.15 -6.85
N SER A 345 16.58 -25.99 -7.76
CA SER A 345 17.98 -26.37 -7.57
C SER A 345 18.86 -25.14 -7.55
N TRP A 346 19.59 -24.92 -6.47
CA TRP A 346 20.51 -23.77 -6.34
C TRP A 346 21.62 -23.75 -7.40
N GLY A 347 21.90 -24.90 -8.05
CA GLY A 347 22.84 -24.99 -9.18
C GLY A 347 22.23 -24.67 -10.55
N ALA A 348 20.90 -24.56 -10.66
CA ALA A 348 20.23 -24.33 -11.94
C ALA A 348 20.09 -22.83 -12.25
N LEU A 349 20.34 -22.46 -13.51
CA LEU A 349 20.16 -21.07 -13.98
C LEU A 349 18.70 -20.61 -13.85
N SER A 350 17.74 -21.50 -14.04
CA SER A 350 16.30 -21.21 -13.88
C SER A 350 15.93 -20.70 -12.50
N THR A 351 16.66 -21.12 -11.46
CA THR A 351 16.46 -20.63 -10.08
C THR A 351 16.89 -19.16 -9.93
N TRP A 352 17.99 -18.77 -10.58
CA TRP A 352 18.56 -17.43 -10.40
C TRP A 352 18.00 -16.39 -11.36
N LEU A 353 17.49 -16.78 -12.50
CA LEU A 353 17.01 -15.85 -13.53
C LEU A 353 15.91 -14.91 -13.03
N PRO A 354 14.86 -15.36 -12.29
CA PRO A 354 13.87 -14.48 -11.67
C PRO A 354 14.49 -13.50 -10.68
N MET A 355 15.48 -13.95 -9.91
CA MET A 355 16.18 -13.10 -8.95
C MET A 355 17.00 -12.01 -9.64
N VAL A 356 17.60 -12.32 -10.80
CA VAL A 356 18.29 -11.33 -11.62
C VAL A 356 17.30 -10.28 -12.15
N TYR A 357 16.13 -10.69 -12.65
CA TYR A 357 15.11 -9.75 -13.10
C TYR A 357 14.62 -8.83 -11.95
N LEU A 358 14.34 -9.41 -10.80
CA LEU A 358 13.95 -8.65 -9.61
C LEU A 358 15.07 -7.69 -9.18
N ALA A 359 16.31 -8.17 -9.10
CA ALA A 359 17.46 -7.36 -8.68
C ALA A 359 17.72 -6.18 -9.63
N VAL A 360 17.70 -6.42 -10.94
CA VAL A 360 17.89 -5.37 -11.97
C VAL A 360 16.74 -4.34 -11.89
N THR A 361 15.51 -4.83 -11.72
CA THR A 361 14.33 -3.98 -11.60
C THR A 361 14.42 -3.08 -10.36
N VAL A 362 14.72 -3.67 -9.20
CA VAL A 362 14.89 -2.90 -7.94
C VAL A 362 16.05 -1.92 -8.05
N ALA A 363 17.20 -2.35 -8.60
CA ALA A 363 18.36 -1.47 -8.78
C ALA A 363 18.03 -0.26 -9.69
N ALA A 364 17.30 -0.46 -10.77
CA ALA A 364 16.87 0.62 -11.66
C ALA A 364 15.87 1.58 -10.98
N MET A 365 14.95 1.05 -10.15
CA MET A 365 14.06 1.88 -9.35
C MET A 365 14.84 2.71 -8.31
N LEU A 366 15.80 2.10 -7.61
CA LEU A 366 16.65 2.81 -6.64
C LEU A 366 17.50 3.90 -7.34
N TYR A 367 18.00 3.61 -8.54
CA TYR A 367 18.72 4.59 -9.36
C TYR A 367 17.81 5.75 -9.78
N ALA A 368 16.58 5.47 -10.21
CA ALA A 368 15.61 6.52 -10.52
C ALA A 368 15.32 7.41 -9.31
N LEU A 369 15.08 6.81 -8.13
CA LEU A 369 14.88 7.55 -6.89
C LEU A 369 16.10 8.38 -6.49
N TRP A 370 17.32 7.85 -6.69
CA TRP A 370 18.54 8.60 -6.46
C TRP A 370 18.63 9.85 -7.34
N ILE A 371 18.31 9.73 -8.62
CA ILE A 371 18.27 10.89 -9.53
C ILE A 371 17.21 11.89 -9.08
N ILE A 372 16.00 11.43 -8.74
CA ILE A 372 14.87 12.30 -8.39
C ILE A 372 15.10 13.01 -7.03
N LEU A 373 15.57 12.30 -6.03
CA LEU A 373 15.61 12.74 -4.63
C LEU A 373 17.02 12.95 -4.07
N GLY A 374 18.11 12.57 -4.80
CA GLY A 374 19.46 12.50 -4.27
C GLY A 374 20.02 13.84 -3.74
N GLU A 375 19.53 14.98 -4.24
CA GLU A 375 19.84 16.30 -3.70
C GLU A 375 19.23 16.55 -2.31
N ARG A 376 18.32 15.67 -1.88
CA ARG A 376 17.62 15.71 -0.59
C ARG A 376 17.80 14.36 0.13
N PRO A 377 18.97 14.09 0.71
CA PRO A 377 19.34 12.75 1.17
C PRO A 377 18.38 12.15 2.21
N LEU A 378 17.79 12.96 3.08
CA LEU A 378 16.79 12.48 4.04
C LEU A 378 15.51 12.00 3.37
N GLU A 379 15.09 12.65 2.29
CA GLU A 379 13.91 12.25 1.51
C GLU A 379 14.16 10.98 0.71
N TYR A 380 15.38 10.84 0.16
CA TYR A 380 15.82 9.61 -0.48
C TYR A 380 15.82 8.43 0.51
N ILE A 381 16.44 8.61 1.70
CA ILE A 381 16.45 7.59 2.75
C ILE A 381 15.01 7.22 3.18
N TYR A 382 14.13 8.22 3.33
CA TYR A 382 12.73 7.96 3.63
C TYR A 382 12.05 7.09 2.55
N ALA A 383 12.25 7.42 1.27
CA ALA A 383 11.71 6.63 0.17
C ALA A 383 12.26 5.19 0.15
N LEU A 384 13.56 5.01 0.42
CA LEU A 384 14.20 3.69 0.56
C LEU A 384 13.60 2.87 1.69
N LEU A 385 13.42 3.48 2.86
CA LEU A 385 12.84 2.79 4.02
C LEU A 385 11.39 2.39 3.76
N MET A 386 10.59 3.25 3.13
CA MET A 386 9.22 2.92 2.76
C MET A 386 9.17 1.76 1.75
N LEU A 387 10.00 1.79 0.69
CA LEU A 387 10.10 0.68 -0.25
C LEU A 387 10.58 -0.61 0.44
N GLY A 388 11.59 -0.50 1.31
CA GLY A 388 12.07 -1.64 2.11
C GLY A 388 10.96 -2.26 2.97
N CYS A 389 10.11 -1.43 3.58
CA CYS A 389 8.93 -1.91 4.31
C CYS A 389 7.94 -2.62 3.38
N GLY A 390 7.64 -2.06 2.20
CA GLY A 390 6.73 -2.68 1.23
C GLY A 390 7.24 -4.03 0.70
N PHE A 391 8.48 -4.06 0.23
CA PHE A 391 9.11 -5.31 -0.23
C PHE A 391 9.27 -6.33 0.91
N GLY A 392 9.64 -5.88 2.11
CA GLY A 392 9.73 -6.73 3.30
C GLY A 392 8.37 -7.34 3.68
N ALA A 393 7.29 -6.56 3.57
CA ALA A 393 5.93 -7.05 3.78
C ALA A 393 5.53 -8.13 2.77
N GLY A 394 5.94 -8.00 1.50
CA GLY A 394 5.75 -9.06 0.49
C GLY A 394 6.65 -10.27 0.73
N MET A 395 7.93 -10.04 1.05
CA MET A 395 8.92 -11.11 1.25
C MET A 395 8.58 -12.03 2.43
N ILE A 396 8.01 -11.48 3.52
CA ILE A 396 7.66 -12.28 4.70
C ILE A 396 6.59 -13.35 4.40
N LEU A 397 5.83 -13.21 3.32
CA LEU A 397 4.85 -14.22 2.88
C LEU A 397 5.51 -15.54 2.52
N GLY A 398 6.79 -15.55 2.11
CA GLY A 398 7.57 -16.76 1.89
C GLY A 398 7.78 -17.63 3.13
N PHE A 399 7.50 -17.08 4.32
CA PHE A 399 7.54 -17.82 5.59
C PHE A 399 6.18 -18.45 5.95
N MET A 400 5.22 -18.42 5.01
CA MET A 400 3.87 -18.99 5.22
C MET A 400 3.58 -20.05 4.15
N ALA A 401 3.15 -21.23 4.58
CA ALA A 401 2.77 -22.32 3.68
C ALA A 401 1.58 -21.97 2.75
N THR A 402 0.77 -20.97 3.15
CA THR A 402 -0.39 -20.48 2.38
C THR A 402 -0.03 -19.49 1.27
N ILE A 403 1.25 -19.28 0.95
CA ILE A 403 1.70 -18.22 0.02
C ILE A 403 0.99 -18.29 -1.34
N TYR A 404 0.74 -19.48 -1.87
CA TYR A 404 0.06 -19.69 -3.14
C TYR A 404 -1.48 -19.61 -3.04
N VAL A 405 -2.03 -20.03 -1.90
CA VAL A 405 -3.50 -20.04 -1.66
C VAL A 405 -4.01 -18.64 -1.34
N SER A 406 -3.16 -17.80 -0.73
CA SER A 406 -3.54 -16.46 -0.32
C SER A 406 -3.85 -15.50 -1.49
N GLY A 407 -3.37 -15.80 -2.71
CA GLY A 407 -3.59 -14.97 -3.90
C GLY A 407 -2.91 -13.60 -3.82
N GLU A 408 -3.27 -12.70 -4.74
CA GLU A 408 -2.59 -11.40 -4.89
C GLU A 408 -3.05 -10.34 -3.86
N ARG A 409 -4.21 -10.54 -3.22
CA ARG A 409 -4.75 -9.64 -2.18
C ARG A 409 -3.80 -9.32 -1.03
N VAL A 410 -2.88 -10.26 -0.70
CA VAL A 410 -1.92 -10.10 0.40
C VAL A 410 -0.82 -9.09 0.11
N TYR A 411 -0.66 -8.67 -1.15
CA TYR A 411 0.32 -7.66 -1.59
C TYR A 411 -0.23 -6.23 -1.57
N ILE A 412 -1.48 -6.00 -1.14
CA ILE A 412 -2.10 -4.67 -1.11
C ILE A 412 -1.20 -3.62 -0.46
N THR A 413 -0.50 -3.99 0.60
CA THR A 413 0.41 -3.10 1.31
C THR A 413 1.57 -2.66 0.42
N LEU A 414 2.19 -3.59 -0.32
CA LEU A 414 3.26 -3.28 -1.27
C LEU A 414 2.74 -2.40 -2.42
N TYR A 415 1.57 -2.71 -2.98
CA TYR A 415 0.93 -1.87 -4.01
C TYR A 415 0.82 -0.41 -3.57
N PHE A 416 0.24 -0.16 -2.39
CA PHE A 416 0.02 1.21 -1.93
C PHE A 416 1.31 1.90 -1.47
N ILE A 417 2.33 1.18 -1.03
CA ILE A 417 3.66 1.74 -0.78
C ILE A 417 4.33 2.19 -2.09
N LEU A 418 4.28 1.37 -3.14
CA LEU A 418 4.82 1.72 -4.46
C LEU A 418 4.14 2.99 -5.01
N LEU A 419 2.81 3.04 -4.97
CA LEU A 419 2.03 4.20 -5.40
C LEU A 419 2.33 5.44 -4.55
N PHE A 420 2.45 5.28 -3.23
CA PHE A 420 2.78 6.36 -2.30
C PHE A 420 4.16 6.96 -2.57
N VAL A 421 5.18 6.13 -2.75
CA VAL A 421 6.55 6.60 -3.07
C VAL A 421 6.57 7.30 -4.43
N THR A 422 5.84 6.79 -5.41
CA THR A 422 5.71 7.44 -6.73
C THR A 422 5.03 8.80 -6.61
N MET A 423 3.93 8.88 -5.86
CA MET A 423 3.25 10.16 -5.58
C MET A 423 4.17 11.14 -4.84
N PHE A 424 4.99 10.65 -3.91
CA PHE A 424 5.98 11.48 -3.23
C PHE A 424 7.00 12.08 -4.21
N CYS A 425 7.49 11.29 -5.18
CA CYS A 425 8.38 11.79 -6.23
C CYS A 425 7.69 12.85 -7.11
N ILE A 426 6.44 12.61 -7.53
CA ILE A 426 5.64 13.57 -8.31
C ILE A 426 5.47 14.87 -7.50
N TYR A 427 5.09 14.78 -6.23
CA TYR A 427 4.93 15.94 -5.35
C TYR A 427 6.21 16.78 -5.25
N ARG A 428 7.38 16.12 -5.20
CA ARG A 428 8.68 16.81 -5.13
C ARG A 428 9.10 17.48 -6.44
N MET A 429 8.47 17.11 -7.54
CA MET A 429 8.75 17.62 -8.88
C MET A 429 7.53 18.30 -9.51
N GLU A 430 6.53 18.70 -8.70
CA GLU A 430 5.23 19.18 -9.19
C GLU A 430 5.36 20.28 -10.25
N ASP A 431 6.18 21.32 -10.01
CA ASP A 431 6.39 22.43 -10.93
C ASP A 431 6.98 21.96 -12.28
N ALA A 432 8.02 21.14 -12.23
CA ALA A 432 8.69 20.61 -13.43
C ALA A 432 7.77 19.67 -14.23
N VAL A 433 6.99 18.85 -13.53
CA VAL A 433 5.99 17.96 -14.14
C VAL A 433 4.88 18.80 -14.81
N GLU A 434 4.38 19.84 -14.14
CA GLU A 434 3.33 20.70 -14.71
C GLU A 434 3.81 21.38 -16.01
N GLU A 435 5.05 21.83 -16.07
CA GLU A 435 5.63 22.43 -17.26
C GLU A 435 5.71 21.43 -18.43
N LYS A 436 6.23 20.21 -18.17
CA LYS A 436 6.33 19.16 -19.20
C LYS A 436 4.96 18.62 -19.65
N LEU A 437 3.97 18.59 -18.78
CA LEU A 437 2.60 18.17 -19.13
C LEU A 437 1.92 19.12 -20.13
N LYS A 438 2.36 20.36 -20.26
CA LYS A 438 1.88 21.29 -21.30
C LYS A 438 2.37 20.89 -22.69
N GLN A 439 3.46 20.11 -22.79
CA GLN A 439 4.03 19.62 -24.04
C GLN A 439 3.27 18.38 -24.55
N THR A 440 3.44 18.05 -25.84
CA THR A 440 2.76 16.93 -26.50
C THR A 440 3.07 15.59 -25.84
N GLY A 441 4.33 15.35 -25.45
CA GLY A 441 4.73 14.12 -24.75
C GLY A 441 4.06 13.94 -23.39
N GLY A 442 3.90 15.01 -22.60
CA GLY A 442 3.20 14.98 -21.33
C GLY A 442 1.71 14.68 -21.49
N LYS A 443 1.06 15.24 -22.51
CA LYS A 443 -0.35 14.94 -22.81
C LYS A 443 -0.53 13.46 -23.18
N LEU A 444 0.39 12.90 -23.98
CA LEU A 444 0.37 11.47 -24.33
C LEU A 444 0.49 10.58 -23.08
N ALA A 445 1.40 10.91 -22.18
CA ALA A 445 1.59 10.17 -20.93
C ALA A 445 0.33 10.13 -20.06
N VAL A 446 -0.33 11.28 -19.88
CA VAL A 446 -1.61 11.36 -19.14
C VAL A 446 -2.69 10.55 -19.85
N THR A 447 -2.75 10.58 -21.17
CA THR A 447 -3.71 9.81 -21.96
C THR A 447 -3.49 8.30 -21.78
N LEU A 448 -2.23 7.82 -21.81
CA LEU A 448 -1.90 6.43 -21.56
C LEU A 448 -2.25 6.00 -20.14
N LEU A 449 -1.95 6.81 -19.14
CA LEU A 449 -2.32 6.53 -17.74
C LEU A 449 -3.85 6.45 -17.59
N ALA A 450 -4.59 7.38 -18.17
CA ALA A 450 -6.04 7.36 -18.15
C ALA A 450 -6.60 6.10 -18.84
N LEU A 451 -6.00 5.68 -19.96
CA LEU A 451 -6.38 4.44 -20.66
C LEU A 451 -6.14 3.20 -19.80
N ILE A 452 -4.99 3.10 -19.11
CA ILE A 452 -4.69 1.99 -18.19
C ILE A 452 -5.72 1.97 -17.05
N CYS A 453 -6.04 3.12 -16.44
CA CYS A 453 -7.09 3.20 -15.43
C CYS A 453 -8.45 2.74 -15.97
N LEU A 454 -8.84 3.14 -17.18
CA LEU A 454 -10.11 2.75 -17.79
C LEU A 454 -10.17 1.24 -18.06
N ILE A 455 -9.09 0.65 -18.55
CA ILE A 455 -9.00 -0.81 -18.77
C ILE A 455 -9.15 -1.54 -17.44
N ASN A 456 -8.44 -1.10 -16.40
CA ASN A 456 -8.52 -1.70 -15.06
C ASN A 456 -9.93 -1.57 -14.47
N ILE A 457 -10.57 -0.40 -14.58
CA ILE A 457 -11.97 -0.19 -14.15
C ILE A 457 -12.91 -1.19 -14.87
N GLY A 458 -12.75 -1.34 -16.20
CA GLY A 458 -13.52 -2.29 -16.97
C GLY A 458 -13.32 -3.73 -16.50
N PHE A 459 -12.06 -4.12 -16.28
CA PHE A 459 -11.71 -5.46 -15.81
C PHE A 459 -12.29 -5.75 -14.42
N VAL A 460 -12.06 -4.86 -13.44
CA VAL A 460 -12.62 -4.99 -12.09
C VAL A 460 -14.16 -5.05 -12.13
N THR A 461 -14.79 -4.18 -12.94
CA THR A 461 -16.27 -4.16 -13.05
C THR A 461 -16.83 -5.46 -13.63
N LEU A 462 -16.11 -6.13 -14.54
CA LEU A 462 -16.54 -7.41 -15.10
C LEU A 462 -16.30 -8.58 -14.14
N SER A 463 -15.29 -8.47 -13.26
CA SER A 463 -14.94 -9.51 -12.31
C SER A 463 -15.79 -9.48 -11.02
N CYS A 464 -16.44 -8.35 -10.72
CA CYS A 464 -17.42 -8.23 -9.64
C CYS A 464 -18.78 -8.78 -10.08
#